data_8bcc071c9893a86a4d96a4935e180b33
#
_entry.id   8bcc071c9893a86a4d96a4935e180b33
#
_cell.length_a   1.000
_cell.length_b   1.000
_cell.length_c   1.000
_cell.angle_alpha   90.00
_cell.angle_beta   90.00
_cell.angle_gamma   90.00
#
_symmetry.space_group_name_H-M   'P 1'
#
loop_
_entity.id
_entity.type
_entity.pdbx_description
1 polymer ?
#
loop_
_entity_poly.entity_id
_entity_poly.type
_entity_poly.pdbx_seq_one_letter_code
_entity_poly.pdbx_strand_id
1 'polypeptide(L)'
;KKIVSFKKNNLSVMSYSQPVDKKLEFKELNNKLFSLPNLPNAIPYRTSYYKKDWGFNITHKEKKKLKKGKYHAVIKSKFKKGNLILGEKILKGSSNKFFLISSYLCHPSLANNELGGPLALLGLFKKISEYRNRYLNYIFLINPETIGSLGYLNLRKKFFLQKKLCGGIVLTCIGGPEKKLTFKQSKDENSIINNFFINQNNFKRCKINSFSPITGSDERQYCSAGFNLPVGVLFKNGYRDYKEYHNSL
;
A
#
# COMPACT_ATOMS: atom_id res chain seq x y z
N LYS A 1 -26.65 23.39 5.72
CA LYS A 1 -25.33 23.23 6.42
C LYS A 1 -24.51 22.14 5.71
N LYS A 2 -23.24 22.43 5.40
CA LYS A 2 -22.32 21.45 4.80
C LYS A 2 -21.84 20.48 5.89
N ILE A 3 -22.07 19.18 5.69
CA ILE A 3 -21.76 18.12 6.67
C ILE A 3 -20.43 17.47 6.31
N VAL A 4 -20.26 17.06 5.05
CA VAL A 4 -19.07 16.38 4.51
C VAL A 4 -18.35 17.29 3.54
N SER A 5 -17.02 17.31 3.55
CA SER A 5 -16.22 18.12 2.65
C SER A 5 -14.86 17.49 2.36
N PHE A 6 -14.61 17.19 1.08
CA PHE A 6 -13.30 16.76 0.60
C PHE A 6 -12.18 17.76 0.92
N LYS A 7 -12.47 19.07 0.85
CA LYS A 7 -11.50 20.14 1.20
C LYS A 7 -11.05 20.10 2.67
N LYS A 8 -11.90 19.60 3.58
CA LYS A 8 -11.56 19.45 5.00
C LYS A 8 -10.82 18.17 5.30
N ASN A 9 -11.19 17.08 4.62
CA ASN A 9 -10.54 15.78 4.74
C ASN A 9 -10.73 15.00 3.44
N ASN A 10 -9.63 14.65 2.79
CA ASN A 10 -9.62 13.94 1.50
C ASN A 10 -10.32 12.57 1.60
N LEU A 11 -10.28 11.92 2.76
CA LEU A 11 -10.95 10.64 2.98
C LEU A 11 -12.48 10.75 2.97
N SER A 12 -13.04 11.97 3.10
CA SER A 12 -14.50 12.18 3.17
C SER A 12 -15.26 11.76 1.91
N VAL A 13 -14.59 11.57 0.78
CA VAL A 13 -15.18 11.03 -0.44
C VAL A 13 -14.59 9.67 -0.72
N MET A 14 -15.43 8.67 -0.97
CA MET A 14 -14.97 7.35 -1.38
C MET A 14 -14.16 7.46 -2.67
N SER A 15 -12.94 6.91 -2.68
CA SER A 15 -12.07 6.96 -3.86
C SER A 15 -12.72 6.26 -5.05
N TYR A 16 -12.51 6.79 -6.25
CA TYR A 16 -13.14 6.35 -7.50
C TYR A 16 -14.66 6.58 -7.57
N SER A 17 -15.22 7.44 -6.71
CA SER A 17 -16.65 7.80 -6.79
C SER A 17 -17.02 8.39 -8.14
N GLN A 18 -18.13 7.91 -8.71
CA GLN A 18 -18.77 8.53 -9.85
C GLN A 18 -19.23 9.95 -9.50
N PRO A 19 -19.30 10.88 -10.46
CA PRO A 19 -19.89 12.20 -10.23
C PRO A 19 -21.36 12.05 -9.85
N VAL A 20 -21.80 12.83 -8.88
CA VAL A 20 -23.19 12.88 -8.43
C VAL A 20 -23.59 14.31 -8.06
N ASP A 21 -24.80 14.68 -8.42
CA ASP A 21 -25.48 15.90 -7.97
C ASP A 21 -26.96 15.57 -7.81
N LYS A 22 -27.37 15.14 -6.60
CA LYS A 22 -28.72 14.63 -6.32
C LYS A 22 -29.25 15.10 -4.99
N LYS A 23 -30.52 15.43 -4.92
CA LYS A 23 -31.27 15.55 -3.68
C LYS A 23 -31.86 14.18 -3.33
N LEU A 24 -31.61 13.70 -2.13
CA LEU A 24 -31.94 12.36 -1.67
C LEU A 24 -32.60 12.42 -0.30
N GLU A 25 -33.51 11.52 -0.02
CA GLU A 25 -33.97 11.26 1.35
C GLU A 25 -32.87 10.58 2.19
N PHE A 26 -32.90 10.79 3.50
CA PHE A 26 -31.90 10.22 4.40
C PHE A 26 -31.73 8.70 4.24
N LYS A 27 -32.81 7.96 4.00
CA LYS A 27 -32.78 6.51 3.82
C LYS A 27 -31.87 6.11 2.64
N GLU A 28 -31.96 6.82 1.51
CA GLU A 28 -31.13 6.58 0.34
C GLU A 28 -29.68 7.00 0.59
N LEU A 29 -29.49 8.20 1.14
CA LEU A 29 -28.16 8.71 1.47
C LEU A 29 -27.43 7.79 2.45
N ASN A 30 -28.10 7.23 3.45
CA ASN A 30 -27.50 6.39 4.47
C ASN A 30 -26.80 5.16 3.89
N ASN A 31 -27.28 4.61 2.75
CA ASN A 31 -26.65 3.52 2.01
C ASN A 31 -25.35 3.93 1.32
N LYS A 32 -25.10 5.24 1.20
CA LYS A 32 -23.89 5.85 0.61
C LYS A 32 -22.99 6.52 1.65
N LEU A 33 -23.30 6.35 2.95
CA LEU A 33 -22.51 6.86 4.07
C LEU A 33 -21.78 5.72 4.78
N PHE A 34 -20.46 5.72 4.69
CA PHE A 34 -19.59 4.74 5.32
C PHE A 34 -18.96 5.28 6.59
N SER A 35 -18.97 4.51 7.66
CA SER A 35 -18.37 4.86 8.95
C SER A 35 -17.92 3.60 9.69
N LEU A 36 -17.11 3.76 10.72
CA LEU A 36 -16.58 2.69 11.56
C LEU A 36 -17.23 2.77 12.97
N PRO A 37 -18.19 1.89 13.30
CA PRO A 37 -18.80 1.90 14.63
C PRO A 37 -17.80 1.73 15.77
N ASN A 38 -16.80 0.85 15.59
CA ASN A 38 -15.76 0.55 16.57
C ASN A 38 -14.70 1.66 16.71
N LEU A 39 -14.65 2.60 15.75
CA LEU A 39 -13.75 3.76 15.75
C LEU A 39 -14.56 5.03 15.46
N PRO A 40 -15.39 5.49 16.42
CA PRO A 40 -16.44 6.47 16.16
C PRO A 40 -15.93 7.85 15.72
N ASN A 41 -14.68 8.17 15.97
CA ASN A 41 -14.04 9.43 15.57
C ASN A 41 -13.22 9.32 14.28
N ALA A 42 -13.02 8.11 13.73
CA ALA A 42 -12.26 7.88 12.50
C ALA A 42 -13.14 8.00 11.26
N ILE A 43 -12.57 8.54 10.18
CA ILE A 43 -13.14 8.51 8.84
C ILE A 43 -12.52 7.31 8.12
N PRO A 44 -13.31 6.33 7.61
CA PRO A 44 -12.75 5.19 6.90
C PRO A 44 -12.17 5.59 5.55
N TYR A 45 -11.16 4.87 5.08
CA TYR A 45 -10.76 4.85 3.68
C TYR A 45 -11.57 3.78 2.93
N ARG A 46 -12.28 4.19 1.88
CA ARG A 46 -13.09 3.32 1.03
C ARG A 46 -12.83 3.61 -0.45
N THR A 47 -12.95 2.58 -1.26
CA THR A 47 -12.80 2.66 -2.73
C THR A 47 -13.92 1.93 -3.45
N SER A 48 -14.11 2.24 -4.73
CA SER A 48 -15.04 1.57 -5.63
C SER A 48 -14.33 1.07 -6.91
N TYR A 49 -13.20 0.37 -6.76
CA TYR A 49 -12.41 -0.11 -7.90
C TYR A 49 -13.20 -1.01 -8.86
N TYR A 50 -14.03 -1.90 -8.31
CA TYR A 50 -14.62 -2.99 -9.09
C TYR A 50 -16.03 -2.71 -9.59
N LYS A 51 -16.61 -1.57 -9.21
CA LYS A 51 -17.94 -1.17 -9.69
C LYS A 51 -18.06 0.34 -9.77
N LYS A 52 -18.86 0.82 -10.72
CA LYS A 52 -19.24 2.24 -10.81
C LYS A 52 -20.18 2.58 -9.66
N ASP A 53 -19.67 3.25 -8.64
CA ASP A 53 -20.43 3.64 -7.44
C ASP A 53 -19.91 5.00 -6.93
N TRP A 54 -20.61 5.54 -5.93
CA TRP A 54 -20.22 6.76 -5.24
C TRP A 54 -20.56 6.67 -3.75
N GLY A 55 -19.91 7.48 -2.93
CA GLY A 55 -20.22 7.52 -1.51
C GLY A 55 -19.39 8.53 -0.74
N PHE A 56 -19.79 8.73 0.50
CA PHE A 56 -19.08 9.58 1.45
C PHE A 56 -18.63 8.76 2.65
N ASN A 57 -17.45 9.09 3.14
CA ASN A 57 -16.92 8.56 4.37
C ASN A 57 -17.06 9.64 5.45
N ILE A 58 -17.55 9.24 6.61
CA ILE A 58 -17.89 10.14 7.70
C ILE A 58 -17.56 9.46 9.04
N THR A 59 -17.25 10.23 10.08
CA THR A 59 -17.11 9.65 11.41
C THR A 59 -18.45 9.05 11.87
N HIS A 60 -18.40 7.94 12.61
CA HIS A 60 -19.64 7.33 13.12
C HIS A 60 -20.38 8.26 14.07
N LYS A 61 -19.64 9.07 14.83
CA LYS A 61 -20.20 10.11 15.71
C LYS A 61 -21.01 11.18 14.95
N GLU A 62 -20.51 11.61 13.79
CA GLU A 62 -21.25 12.57 12.95
C GLU A 62 -22.42 11.89 12.23
N LYS A 63 -22.24 10.65 11.75
CA LYS A 63 -23.32 9.88 11.14
C LYS A 63 -24.53 9.73 12.05
N LYS A 64 -24.32 9.45 13.34
CA LYS A 64 -25.41 9.37 14.35
C LYS A 64 -26.18 10.67 14.59
N LYS A 65 -25.58 11.82 14.27
CA LYS A 65 -26.26 13.14 14.43
C LYS A 65 -27.16 13.49 13.25
N LEU A 66 -27.11 12.72 12.17
CA LEU A 66 -27.96 12.97 11.00
C LEU A 66 -29.40 12.61 11.28
N LYS A 67 -30.32 13.50 10.91
CA LYS A 67 -31.75 13.36 11.11
C LYS A 67 -32.43 12.91 9.82
N LYS A 68 -33.66 12.40 9.93
CA LYS A 68 -34.54 12.20 8.76
C LYS A 68 -34.73 13.54 8.04
N GLY A 69 -34.79 13.49 6.71
CA GLY A 69 -34.97 14.69 5.86
C GLY A 69 -34.22 14.59 4.54
N LYS A 70 -34.26 15.68 3.77
CA LYS A 70 -33.65 15.78 2.44
C LYS A 70 -32.21 16.28 2.52
N TYR A 71 -31.35 15.67 1.77
CA TYR A 71 -29.92 15.99 1.70
C TYR A 71 -29.52 16.20 0.23
N HIS A 72 -28.57 17.09 0.01
CA HIS A 72 -27.98 17.32 -1.30
C HIS A 72 -26.58 16.68 -1.35
N ALA A 73 -26.42 15.63 -2.13
CA ALA A 73 -25.16 14.93 -2.34
C ALA A 73 -24.49 15.46 -3.62
N VAL A 74 -23.28 16.00 -3.49
CA VAL A 74 -22.51 16.54 -4.62
C VAL A 74 -21.10 15.97 -4.60
N ILE A 75 -20.71 15.26 -5.66
CA ILE A 75 -19.32 14.83 -5.92
C ILE A 75 -18.98 15.27 -7.35
N LYS A 76 -17.99 16.17 -7.48
CA LYS A 76 -17.47 16.63 -8.76
C LYS A 76 -16.20 15.86 -9.10
N SER A 77 -16.35 14.65 -9.66
CA SER A 77 -15.25 13.82 -10.12
C SER A 77 -15.21 13.75 -11.66
N LYS A 78 -14.03 13.46 -12.21
CA LYS A 78 -13.84 13.23 -13.65
C LYS A 78 -12.96 12.03 -13.86
N PHE A 79 -13.36 11.11 -14.73
CA PHE A 79 -12.55 9.99 -15.20
C PHE A 79 -11.87 10.41 -16.50
N LYS A 80 -10.55 10.27 -16.55
CA LYS A 80 -9.74 10.59 -17.72
C LYS A 80 -8.89 9.37 -18.08
N LYS A 81 -8.56 9.22 -19.36
CA LYS A 81 -7.49 8.33 -19.78
C LYS A 81 -6.17 8.78 -19.13
N GLY A 82 -5.39 7.85 -18.64
CA GLY A 82 -4.11 8.09 -17.98
C GLY A 82 -3.17 6.92 -18.17
N ASN A 83 -1.99 7.02 -17.59
CA ASN A 83 -0.97 5.99 -17.60
C ASN A 83 -0.70 5.49 -16.19
N LEU A 84 -0.32 4.22 -16.07
CA LEU A 84 0.26 3.68 -14.86
C LEU A 84 1.70 4.22 -14.73
N ILE A 85 1.96 4.98 -13.67
CA ILE A 85 3.27 5.60 -13.44
C ILE A 85 4.05 4.75 -12.46
N LEU A 86 5.30 4.44 -12.82
CA LEU A 86 6.26 3.72 -11.99
C LEU A 86 7.51 4.58 -11.84
N GLY A 87 8.04 4.66 -10.62
CA GLY A 87 9.32 5.31 -10.33
C GLY A 87 10.42 4.27 -10.09
N GLU A 88 11.40 4.18 -10.98
CA GLU A 88 12.53 3.27 -10.85
C GLU A 88 13.86 4.03 -10.76
N LYS A 89 14.71 3.61 -9.84
CA LYS A 89 16.12 4.02 -9.81
C LYS A 89 17.01 2.81 -9.54
N ILE A 90 18.09 2.68 -10.32
CA ILE A 90 19.07 1.61 -10.14
C ILE A 90 20.40 2.20 -9.66
N LEU A 91 20.90 1.70 -8.53
CA LEU A 91 22.27 1.91 -8.09
C LEU A 91 23.12 0.72 -8.54
N LYS A 92 24.10 1.00 -9.37
CA LYS A 92 25.02 -0.03 -9.91
C LYS A 92 25.97 -0.53 -8.84
N GLY A 93 26.29 -1.82 -8.88
CA GLY A 93 27.34 -2.51 -8.16
C GLY A 93 28.28 -3.23 -9.14
N SER A 94 29.24 -3.96 -8.59
CA SER A 94 30.28 -4.66 -9.37
C SER A 94 29.84 -6.03 -9.93
N SER A 95 28.76 -6.63 -9.37
CA SER A 95 28.26 -7.94 -9.81
C SER A 95 27.15 -7.82 -10.87
N ASN A 96 26.75 -8.97 -11.42
CA ASN A 96 25.57 -9.10 -12.28
C ASN A 96 24.27 -9.43 -11.49
N LYS A 97 24.33 -9.44 -10.16
CA LYS A 97 23.19 -9.75 -9.28
C LYS A 97 22.46 -8.47 -8.87
N PHE A 98 21.16 -8.59 -8.72
CA PHE A 98 20.26 -7.48 -8.36
C PHE A 98 19.49 -7.78 -7.09
N PHE A 99 19.22 -6.74 -6.30
CA PHE A 99 18.33 -6.76 -5.15
C PHE A 99 17.24 -5.72 -5.33
N LEU A 100 15.98 -6.12 -5.15
CA LEU A 100 14.82 -5.23 -5.28
C LEU A 100 14.42 -4.65 -3.93
N ILE A 101 14.27 -3.32 -3.86
CA ILE A 101 13.62 -2.62 -2.75
C ILE A 101 12.42 -1.89 -3.33
N SER A 102 11.23 -2.37 -3.01
CA SER A 102 9.98 -1.87 -3.56
C SER A 102 9.09 -1.29 -2.47
N SER A 103 8.30 -0.30 -2.82
CA SER A 103 7.21 0.21 -1.99
C SER A 103 6.10 0.75 -2.89
N TYR A 104 4.88 0.80 -2.37
CA TYR A 104 3.77 1.34 -3.14
C TYR A 104 3.35 2.73 -2.65
N LEU A 105 2.73 3.51 -3.54
CA LEU A 105 2.21 4.85 -3.28
C LEU A 105 0.92 5.03 -4.10
N CYS A 106 -0.23 4.70 -3.52
CA CYS A 106 -1.51 4.73 -4.23
C CYS A 106 -2.76 4.98 -3.37
N HIS A 107 -2.65 4.97 -2.04
CA HIS A 107 -3.77 5.23 -1.14
C HIS A 107 -3.70 6.65 -0.60
N PRO A 108 -4.45 7.61 -1.16
CA PRO A 108 -4.32 9.01 -0.77
C PRO A 108 -4.68 9.24 0.70
N SER A 109 -3.92 10.10 1.36
CA SER A 109 -4.12 10.54 2.75
C SER A 109 -3.95 9.45 3.82
N LEU A 110 -3.18 8.40 3.54
CA LEU A 110 -2.81 7.38 4.52
C LEU A 110 -1.32 7.48 4.84
N ALA A 111 -0.97 7.75 6.10
CA ALA A 111 0.42 7.96 6.49
C ALA A 111 1.17 6.64 6.70
N ASN A 112 0.70 5.79 7.61
CA ASN A 112 1.38 4.53 7.92
C ASN A 112 1.37 3.55 6.73
N ASN A 113 0.21 3.36 6.12
CA ASN A 113 0.04 2.40 5.02
C ASN A 113 0.79 2.82 3.76
N GLU A 114 0.87 4.14 3.48
CA GLU A 114 1.36 4.67 2.20
C GLU A 114 2.70 5.40 2.29
N LEU A 115 2.81 6.39 3.17
CA LEU A 115 4.00 7.25 3.18
C LEU A 115 5.18 6.60 3.90
N GLY A 116 4.92 5.74 4.89
CA GLY A 116 5.97 5.09 5.68
C GLY A 116 6.91 4.25 4.84
N GLY A 117 6.38 3.46 3.91
CA GLY A 117 7.17 2.61 3.00
C GLY A 117 8.07 3.40 2.05
N PRO A 118 7.53 4.32 1.23
CA PRO A 118 8.32 5.16 0.35
C PRO A 118 9.38 6.00 1.07
N LEU A 119 9.08 6.56 2.25
CA LEU A 119 10.06 7.31 3.04
C LEU A 119 11.20 6.41 3.53
N ALA A 120 10.91 5.20 3.98
CA ALA A 120 11.93 4.22 4.35
C ALA A 120 12.77 3.81 3.13
N LEU A 121 12.14 3.62 1.96
CA LEU A 121 12.83 3.33 0.70
C LEU A 121 13.80 4.47 0.32
N LEU A 122 13.37 5.72 0.42
CA LEU A 122 14.23 6.88 0.15
C LEU A 122 15.39 6.99 1.15
N GLY A 123 15.15 6.69 2.43
CA GLY A 123 16.20 6.59 3.44
C GLY A 123 17.24 5.53 3.10
N LEU A 124 16.79 4.34 2.71
CA LEU A 124 17.67 3.25 2.25
C LEU A 124 18.42 3.63 0.97
N PHE A 125 17.74 4.26 0.00
CA PHE A 125 18.40 4.77 -1.20
C PHE A 125 19.55 5.71 -0.86
N LYS A 126 19.29 6.72 -0.02
CA LYS A 126 20.32 7.65 0.43
C LYS A 126 21.49 6.90 1.07
N LYS A 127 21.20 6.04 2.05
CA LYS A 127 22.22 5.29 2.79
C LYS A 127 23.06 4.39 1.88
N ILE A 128 22.42 3.60 1.01
CA ILE A 128 23.11 2.69 0.09
C ILE A 128 23.91 3.47 -0.97
N SER A 129 23.45 4.64 -1.39
CA SER A 129 24.17 5.48 -2.36
C SER A 129 25.52 6.00 -1.83
N GLU A 130 25.68 6.12 -0.50
CA GLU A 130 26.91 6.54 0.15
C GLU A 130 28.04 5.49 0.05
N TYR A 131 27.69 4.20 -0.12
CA TYR A 131 28.68 3.13 -0.29
C TYR A 131 29.19 3.10 -1.72
N ARG A 132 30.49 3.39 -1.92
CA ARG A 132 31.12 3.39 -3.26
C ARG A 132 31.32 1.99 -3.83
N ASN A 133 31.73 1.02 -3.01
CA ASN A 133 32.06 -0.35 -3.39
C ASN A 133 30.87 -1.31 -3.17
N ARG A 134 29.76 -1.07 -3.86
CA ARG A 134 28.59 -1.97 -3.84
C ARG A 134 28.88 -3.22 -4.68
N TYR A 135 28.62 -4.39 -4.11
CA TYR A 135 28.66 -5.65 -4.85
C TYR A 135 27.36 -5.85 -5.65
N LEU A 136 26.20 -5.71 -5.01
CA LEU A 136 24.91 -5.87 -5.68
C LEU A 136 24.46 -4.60 -6.40
N ASN A 137 23.73 -4.78 -7.49
CA ASN A 137 22.91 -3.73 -8.07
C ASN A 137 21.60 -3.63 -7.28
N TYR A 138 21.18 -2.43 -6.88
CA TYR A 138 19.94 -2.21 -6.15
C TYR A 138 18.93 -1.55 -7.06
N ILE A 139 17.75 -2.16 -7.17
CA ILE A 139 16.58 -1.59 -7.84
C ILE A 139 15.69 -0.99 -6.77
N PHE A 140 15.47 0.32 -6.81
CA PHE A 140 14.49 1.03 -5.98
C PHE A 140 13.27 1.29 -6.84
N LEU A 141 12.11 0.81 -6.40
CA LEU A 141 10.85 0.89 -7.14
C LEU A 141 9.74 1.47 -6.26
N ILE A 142 9.07 2.50 -6.77
CA ILE A 142 7.81 3.02 -6.23
C ILE A 142 6.73 2.83 -7.30
N ASN A 143 5.64 2.17 -6.93
CA ASN A 143 4.56 1.80 -7.86
C ASN A 143 3.18 1.88 -7.17
N PRO A 144 2.07 1.92 -7.88
CA PRO A 144 0.76 1.59 -7.31
C PRO A 144 0.70 0.12 -6.90
N GLU A 145 0.11 -0.16 -5.74
CA GLU A 145 0.01 -1.52 -5.20
C GLU A 145 -0.65 -2.49 -6.20
N THR A 146 -0.19 -3.71 -6.26
CA THR A 146 -0.68 -4.82 -7.09
C THR A 146 -0.59 -4.54 -8.60
N ILE A 147 -1.37 -3.60 -9.13
CA ILE A 147 -1.38 -3.31 -10.57
C ILE A 147 -0.05 -2.73 -11.05
N GLY A 148 0.65 -1.97 -10.21
CA GLY A 148 1.97 -1.43 -10.49
C GLY A 148 3.04 -2.52 -10.53
N SER A 149 3.05 -3.43 -9.56
CA SER A 149 3.99 -4.56 -9.55
C SER A 149 3.74 -5.51 -10.73
N LEU A 150 2.49 -5.78 -11.10
CA LEU A 150 2.14 -6.54 -12.31
C LEU A 150 2.63 -5.83 -13.58
N GLY A 151 2.39 -4.52 -13.69
CA GLY A 151 2.88 -3.71 -14.80
C GLY A 151 4.40 -3.71 -14.89
N TYR A 152 5.09 -3.61 -13.76
CA TYR A 152 6.54 -3.66 -13.68
C TYR A 152 7.11 -5.02 -14.08
N LEU A 153 6.52 -6.11 -13.59
CA LEU A 153 6.88 -7.48 -13.98
C LEU A 153 6.72 -7.69 -15.49
N ASN A 154 5.64 -7.18 -16.08
CA ASN A 154 5.43 -7.26 -17.53
C ASN A 154 6.47 -6.42 -18.31
N LEU A 155 6.71 -5.19 -17.89
CA LEU A 155 7.68 -4.28 -18.51
C LEU A 155 9.12 -4.86 -18.47
N ARG A 156 9.47 -5.49 -17.35
CA ARG A 156 10.80 -6.06 -17.10
C ARG A 156 10.85 -7.59 -17.25
N LYS A 157 9.88 -8.21 -17.93
CA LYS A 157 9.72 -9.66 -18.02
C LYS A 157 11.01 -10.38 -18.42
N LYS A 158 11.66 -9.96 -19.49
CA LYS A 158 12.92 -10.58 -19.96
C LYS A 158 14.02 -10.52 -18.90
N PHE A 159 14.14 -9.41 -18.17
CA PHE A 159 15.11 -9.24 -17.09
C PHE A 159 14.85 -10.20 -15.93
N PHE A 160 13.60 -10.29 -15.47
CA PHE A 160 13.26 -11.15 -14.31
C PHE A 160 13.39 -12.64 -14.63
N LEU A 161 13.07 -13.05 -15.86
CA LEU A 161 13.21 -14.44 -16.30
C LEU A 161 14.69 -14.88 -16.41
N GLN A 162 15.65 -13.96 -16.50
CA GLN A 162 17.08 -14.28 -16.45
C GLN A 162 17.59 -14.64 -15.05
N LYS A 163 16.71 -14.69 -14.02
CA LYS A 163 17.02 -15.05 -12.64
C LYS A 163 18.22 -14.29 -12.04
N LYS A 164 18.43 -13.06 -12.44
CA LYS A 164 19.48 -12.18 -11.90
C LYS A 164 19.10 -11.55 -10.54
N LEU A 165 17.80 -11.56 -10.17
CA LEU A 165 17.35 -11.08 -8.89
C LEU A 165 17.70 -12.11 -7.80
N CYS A 166 18.60 -11.76 -6.90
CA CYS A 166 19.03 -12.64 -5.79
C CYS A 166 18.19 -12.47 -4.53
N GLY A 167 17.40 -11.43 -4.43
CA GLY A 167 16.51 -11.15 -3.30
C GLY A 167 15.76 -9.84 -3.48
N GLY A 168 14.79 -9.61 -2.62
CA GLY A 168 14.11 -8.33 -2.56
C GLY A 168 13.19 -8.20 -1.36
N ILE A 169 12.82 -6.96 -1.06
CA ILE A 169 11.87 -6.62 -0.01
C ILE A 169 10.85 -5.61 -0.51
N VAL A 170 9.61 -5.80 -0.12
CA VAL A 170 8.56 -4.79 -0.20
C VAL A 170 8.47 -4.10 1.16
N LEU A 171 8.53 -2.78 1.17
CA LEU A 171 8.41 -1.95 2.36
C LEU A 171 7.00 -1.38 2.44
N THR A 172 6.26 -1.70 3.49
CA THR A 172 4.88 -1.24 3.67
C THR A 172 4.52 -1.15 5.15
N CYS A 173 3.51 -0.37 5.52
CA CYS A 173 3.02 -0.24 6.90
C CYS A 173 4.15 -0.08 7.95
N ILE A 174 5.19 0.69 7.63
CA ILE A 174 6.39 0.88 8.47
C ILE A 174 6.24 2.06 9.43
N GLY A 175 5.34 3.00 9.15
CA GLY A 175 5.16 4.22 9.92
C GLY A 175 4.42 4.05 11.25
N GLY A 176 3.95 2.86 11.59
CA GLY A 176 3.17 2.61 12.81
C GLY A 176 3.98 2.65 14.12
N PRO A 177 3.29 2.67 15.27
CA PRO A 177 3.91 2.81 16.59
C PRO A 177 4.66 1.57 17.06
N GLU A 178 4.43 0.41 16.46
CA GLU A 178 5.09 -0.84 16.86
C GLU A 178 6.61 -0.72 16.85
N LYS A 179 7.25 -1.24 17.90
CA LYS A 179 8.71 -1.26 18.03
C LYS A 179 9.38 -2.36 17.21
N LYS A 180 8.65 -3.46 16.98
CA LYS A 180 9.16 -4.65 16.27
C LYS A 180 8.81 -4.60 14.80
N LEU A 181 9.78 -4.95 13.97
CA LEU A 181 9.54 -5.25 12.57
C LEU A 181 8.99 -6.67 12.42
N THR A 182 8.24 -6.90 11.36
CA THR A 182 7.82 -8.23 10.92
C THR A 182 8.34 -8.45 9.51
N PHE A 183 9.02 -9.54 9.29
CA PHE A 183 9.40 -10.01 7.97
C PHE A 183 8.48 -11.15 7.55
N LYS A 184 7.75 -10.96 6.47
CA LYS A 184 7.01 -12.03 5.82
C LYS A 184 7.89 -12.60 4.71
N GLN A 185 8.13 -13.91 4.78
CA GLN A 185 9.01 -14.63 3.88
C GLN A 185 8.55 -14.55 2.41
N SER A 186 9.50 -14.72 1.50
CA SER A 186 9.22 -15.06 0.12
C SER A 186 8.73 -16.49 0.01
N LYS A 187 8.08 -16.85 -1.12
CA LYS A 187 7.56 -18.18 -1.37
C LYS A 187 8.66 -19.26 -1.40
N ASP A 188 9.84 -18.93 -1.89
CA ASP A 188 11.00 -19.80 -1.85
C ASP A 188 11.60 -19.79 -0.44
N GLU A 189 11.34 -20.86 0.33
CA GLU A 189 11.77 -20.99 1.72
C GLU A 189 13.29 -20.93 1.88
N ASN A 190 14.04 -21.40 0.89
CA ASN A 190 15.51 -21.44 0.88
C ASN A 190 16.14 -20.16 0.28
N SER A 191 15.35 -19.15 0.00
CA SER A 191 15.87 -17.91 -0.58
C SER A 191 16.87 -17.21 0.34
N ILE A 192 17.83 -16.52 -0.26
CA ILE A 192 18.86 -15.74 0.48
C ILE A 192 18.20 -14.75 1.44
N ILE A 193 17.11 -14.10 1.02
CA ILE A 193 16.44 -13.10 1.86
C ILE A 193 15.76 -13.76 3.07
N ASN A 194 15.13 -14.92 2.91
CA ASN A 194 14.54 -15.67 4.01
C ASN A 194 15.62 -16.10 5.02
N ASN A 195 16.70 -16.72 4.52
CA ASN A 195 17.83 -17.17 5.34
C ASN A 195 18.50 -16.00 6.09
N PHE A 196 18.60 -14.82 5.44
CA PHE A 196 19.14 -13.62 6.07
C PHE A 196 18.31 -13.23 7.31
N PHE A 197 17.00 -13.18 7.22
CA PHE A 197 16.15 -12.79 8.35
C PHE A 197 16.02 -13.88 9.41
N ILE A 198 16.02 -15.16 9.03
CA ILE A 198 15.91 -16.29 9.97
C ILE A 198 17.19 -16.47 10.77
N ASN A 199 18.36 -16.45 10.12
CA ASN A 199 19.63 -16.83 10.72
C ASN A 199 20.37 -15.70 11.43
N GLN A 200 19.96 -14.45 11.22
CA GLN A 200 20.60 -13.31 11.83
C GLN A 200 20.11 -13.09 13.27
N ASN A 201 20.88 -13.56 14.26
CA ASN A 201 20.66 -13.29 15.69
C ASN A 201 20.51 -11.79 16.03
N ASN A 202 20.99 -10.90 15.17
CA ASN A 202 20.86 -9.45 15.31
C ASN A 202 19.43 -8.95 15.11
N PHE A 203 18.53 -9.75 14.52
CA PHE A 203 17.11 -9.44 14.34
C PHE A 203 16.19 -10.01 15.41
N LYS A 204 16.64 -10.18 16.65
CA LYS A 204 15.78 -10.56 17.80
C LYS A 204 14.51 -9.71 17.95
N ARG A 205 14.48 -8.53 17.29
CA ARG A 205 13.34 -7.62 17.26
C ARG A 205 12.44 -7.78 16.03
N CYS A 206 12.75 -8.71 15.12
CA CYS A 206 11.96 -9.00 13.93
C CYS A 206 11.14 -10.27 14.16
N LYS A 207 9.82 -10.18 13.95
CA LYS A 207 8.95 -11.38 13.86
C LYS A 207 9.07 -11.96 12.46
N ILE A 208 9.04 -13.29 12.35
CA ILE A 208 9.06 -13.98 11.07
C ILE A 208 7.67 -14.58 10.81
N ASN A 209 7.09 -14.26 9.67
CA ASN A 209 5.84 -14.86 9.20
C ASN A 209 6.10 -15.62 7.90
N SER A 210 5.49 -16.80 7.75
CA SER A 210 5.55 -17.59 6.53
C SER A 210 4.89 -16.89 5.35
N PHE A 211 5.28 -17.24 4.13
CA PHE A 211 4.60 -16.80 2.93
C PHE A 211 3.12 -17.22 2.92
N SER A 212 2.26 -16.33 2.46
CA SER A 212 0.85 -16.64 2.21
C SER A 212 0.41 -16.00 0.89
N PRO A 213 -0.19 -16.74 -0.03
CA PRO A 213 -0.75 -16.19 -1.26
C PRO A 213 -2.07 -15.44 -1.03
N ILE A 214 -2.73 -15.67 0.11
CA ILE A 214 -4.05 -15.10 0.43
C ILE A 214 -3.93 -13.69 1.01
N THR A 215 -2.95 -13.49 1.89
CA THR A 215 -2.71 -12.22 2.57
C THR A 215 -1.37 -11.62 2.16
N GLY A 216 -1.31 -10.31 1.98
CA GLY A 216 -0.07 -9.62 1.65
C GLY A 216 -0.28 -8.53 0.61
N SER A 217 0.80 -8.06 0.03
CA SER A 217 0.87 -6.97 -0.93
C SER A 217 1.60 -7.41 -2.22
N ASP A 218 2.52 -6.59 -2.71
CA ASP A 218 3.22 -6.76 -3.98
C ASP A 218 4.12 -8.00 -4.04
N GLU A 219 4.60 -8.51 -2.90
CA GLU A 219 5.41 -9.73 -2.86
C GLU A 219 4.69 -10.93 -3.48
N ARG A 220 3.36 -10.97 -3.37
CA ARG A 220 2.55 -12.03 -3.99
C ARG A 220 2.67 -12.03 -5.50
N GLN A 221 2.82 -10.85 -6.10
CA GLN A 221 3.01 -10.71 -7.54
C GLN A 221 4.42 -11.14 -7.94
N TYR A 222 5.43 -10.72 -7.19
CA TYR A 222 6.82 -11.13 -7.43
C TYR A 222 7.01 -12.64 -7.24
N CYS A 223 6.37 -13.24 -6.22
CA CYS A 223 6.39 -14.67 -5.94
C CYS A 223 5.40 -15.49 -6.78
N SER A 224 4.69 -14.88 -7.73
CA SER A 224 3.69 -15.56 -8.56
C SER A 224 4.30 -16.64 -9.45
N ALA A 225 3.47 -17.60 -9.87
CA ALA A 225 3.87 -18.64 -10.82
C ALA A 225 4.45 -18.02 -12.11
N GLY A 226 5.54 -18.59 -12.60
CA GLY A 226 6.26 -18.09 -13.78
C GLY A 226 7.40 -17.12 -13.46
N PHE A 227 7.29 -16.29 -12.43
CA PHE A 227 8.39 -15.44 -11.96
C PHE A 227 9.11 -16.04 -10.77
N ASN A 228 8.40 -16.43 -9.73
CA ASN A 228 8.93 -17.03 -8.50
C ASN A 228 10.16 -16.29 -7.96
N LEU A 229 10.08 -14.97 -7.86
CA LEU A 229 11.17 -14.13 -7.40
C LEU A 229 11.28 -14.17 -5.86
N PRO A 230 12.50 -14.20 -5.30
CA PRO A 230 12.72 -14.28 -3.87
C PRO A 230 12.51 -12.91 -3.20
N VAL A 231 11.26 -12.47 -3.11
CA VAL A 231 10.88 -11.16 -2.55
C VAL A 231 9.96 -11.35 -1.35
N GLY A 232 10.42 -10.87 -0.18
CA GLY A 232 9.63 -10.84 1.05
C GLY A 232 9.05 -9.46 1.33
N VAL A 233 8.38 -9.31 2.48
CA VAL A 233 7.83 -8.02 2.94
C VAL A 233 8.37 -7.66 4.30
N LEU A 234 8.69 -6.41 4.49
CA LEU A 234 9.06 -5.84 5.78
C LEU A 234 8.04 -4.79 6.19
N PHE A 235 7.43 -4.98 7.36
CA PHE A 235 6.42 -4.08 7.92
C PHE A 235 6.51 -4.05 9.45
N LYS A 236 5.91 -3.05 10.09
CA LYS A 236 5.72 -3.00 11.55
C LYS A 236 4.40 -3.61 11.97
N ASN A 237 3.33 -3.23 11.30
CA ASN A 237 1.98 -3.64 11.61
C ASN A 237 1.42 -4.47 10.45
N GLY A 238 0.86 -5.63 10.75
CA GLY A 238 0.16 -6.45 9.78
C GLY A 238 -1.08 -5.76 9.20
N TYR A 239 -1.46 -6.14 8.01
CA TYR A 239 -2.67 -5.61 7.38
C TYR A 239 -3.89 -5.93 8.24
N ARG A 240 -4.68 -4.90 8.60
CA ARG A 240 -5.87 -4.96 9.46
C ARG A 240 -5.60 -5.28 10.94
N ASP A 241 -4.33 -5.44 11.35
CA ASP A 241 -3.98 -5.80 12.73
C ASP A 241 -3.84 -4.57 13.65
N TYR A 242 -3.99 -3.37 13.11
CA TYR A 242 -3.90 -2.12 13.88
C TYR A 242 -5.08 -1.20 13.56
N LYS A 243 -5.49 -0.43 14.57
CA LYS A 243 -6.70 0.39 14.51
C LYS A 243 -6.64 1.53 13.48
N GLU A 244 -5.45 2.02 13.16
CA GLU A 244 -5.22 3.10 12.18
C GLU A 244 -5.25 2.60 10.73
N TYR A 245 -5.44 1.27 10.50
CA TYR A 245 -5.47 0.72 9.15
C TYR A 245 -6.66 1.24 8.35
N HIS A 246 -6.40 1.85 7.19
CA HIS A 246 -7.40 2.35 6.25
C HIS A 246 -8.42 3.32 6.86
N ASN A 247 -7.96 4.27 7.65
CA ASN A 247 -8.79 5.35 8.21
C ASN A 247 -7.95 6.60 8.56
N SER A 248 -8.60 7.60 9.13
CA SER A 248 -8.01 8.92 9.43
C SER A 248 -7.27 9.04 10.77
N LEU A 249 -7.07 7.95 11.51
CA LEU A 249 -6.30 7.97 12.76
C LEU A 249 -4.81 8.02 12.50
#